data_131362c9e019be39ed2ed04a82faf222
#
_entry.id   131362c9e019be39ed2ed04a82faf222
#
_cell.length_a   1.000
_cell.length_b   1.000
_cell.length_c   1.000
_cell.angle_alpha   90.00
_cell.angle_beta   90.00
_cell.angle_gamma   90.00
#
_symmetry.space_group_name_H-M   'P 1'
#
loop_
_entity.id
_entity.type
_entity.pdbx_description
1 polymer ?
#
loop_
_entity_poly.entity_id
_entity_poly.type
_entity_poly.pdbx_seq_one_letter_code
_entity_poly.pdbx_strand_id
1 'polypeptide(L)'
;MGRPPPPSVGACTAAETLLVSESMRVGMMTREYPPEIYGGAGVHVTELTRFMRKLDDVTVDVHCMGQPRDAENVYVHGVDPALDDANGAIKTMSTGLRMAHAASDVDIVHSHTWYSGLGGHLAGLLHGVPHVVTAHSLEPDRPWKREQLGGGYDVSSWSEKNAMENADAVIGVSAGMKDAILRAYPRIDASRVHVVLNGIDTSFWYPTVDAAGDLRGETDSAAADANSEKNVIERLGIDPSRPVVAFVGRITRQKGVPHLVKAAQDFDPDIQLILCAGAPDTKEIAEETEGLVDKLRAMRDGVHWVTDMLPKEDIRDIYSAADIFVCPSVYEPLGIVNLEAMACNTAVVASDVGGIPEVVVDGETGTLVHYDADDTQSFEKDLAAAVNALAQDAATTKRFAAAGLTRVKKEFTWDKIAQETVDVYKSLL
;
A
#
# COMPACT_ATOMS: atom_id res chain seq x y z
N MET A 1 5.06 63.25 -64.58
CA MET A 1 5.88 62.82 -63.48
C MET A 1 4.97 61.95 -62.58
N GLY A 2 5.05 60.62 -62.77
CA GLY A 2 4.20 59.66 -62.06
C GLY A 2 4.79 59.34 -60.68
N ARG A 3 3.93 59.23 -59.68
CA ARG A 3 4.27 58.74 -58.32
C ARG A 3 4.56 57.23 -58.39
N PRO A 4 5.57 56.76 -57.67
CA PRO A 4 5.82 55.33 -57.56
C PRO A 4 4.74 54.64 -56.70
N PRO A 5 4.46 53.34 -56.95
CA PRO A 5 3.49 52.57 -56.15
C PRO A 5 3.99 52.29 -54.75
N PRO A 6 3.07 52.06 -53.73
CA PRO A 6 3.44 51.73 -52.36
C PRO A 6 4.03 50.33 -52.25
N PRO A 7 4.91 50.07 -51.27
CA PRO A 7 5.49 48.76 -51.10
C PRO A 7 4.43 47.75 -50.62
N SER A 8 4.53 46.54 -51.18
CA SER A 8 3.72 45.37 -50.78
C SER A 8 3.91 45.05 -49.34
N VAL A 9 2.81 44.96 -48.60
CA VAL A 9 2.76 44.43 -47.22
C VAL A 9 3.12 42.95 -47.29
N GLY A 10 4.29 42.61 -46.73
CA GLY A 10 4.72 41.25 -46.56
C GLY A 10 3.75 40.49 -45.64
N ALA A 11 3.40 39.28 -46.04
CA ALA A 11 2.61 38.37 -45.28
C ALA A 11 3.25 38.13 -43.90
N CYS A 12 2.50 38.48 -42.87
CA CYS A 12 2.83 38.11 -41.48
C CYS A 12 2.68 36.59 -41.38
N THR A 13 3.79 35.89 -41.34
CA THR A 13 3.82 34.47 -40.98
C THR A 13 3.22 34.33 -39.59
N ALA A 14 2.12 33.62 -39.50
CA ALA A 14 1.56 33.16 -38.22
C ALA A 14 2.66 32.37 -37.47
N ALA A 15 3.21 32.96 -36.44
CA ALA A 15 3.99 32.23 -35.45
C ALA A 15 3.01 31.22 -34.84
N GLU A 16 3.23 29.94 -35.10
CA GLU A 16 2.66 28.88 -34.32
C GLU A 16 3.14 29.10 -32.87
N THR A 17 2.27 29.68 -32.07
CA THR A 17 2.42 29.68 -30.63
C THR A 17 2.24 28.19 -30.23
N LEU A 18 3.35 27.48 -30.09
CA LEU A 18 3.37 26.24 -29.32
C LEU A 18 2.80 26.61 -27.96
N LEU A 19 1.54 26.23 -27.73
CA LEU A 19 0.97 26.17 -26.42
C LEU A 19 1.83 25.12 -25.66
N VAL A 20 2.84 25.59 -24.97
CA VAL A 20 3.46 24.80 -23.87
C VAL A 20 2.33 24.63 -22.89
N SER A 21 1.73 23.45 -22.86
CA SER A 21 0.81 23.07 -21.80
C SER A 21 1.56 23.30 -20.50
N GLU A 22 1.10 24.25 -19.69
CA GLU A 22 1.70 24.44 -18.36
C GLU A 22 1.54 23.12 -17.62
N SER A 23 2.67 22.58 -17.13
CA SER A 23 2.69 21.33 -16.37
C SER A 23 1.90 21.53 -15.08
N MET A 24 0.93 20.68 -14.83
CA MET A 24 0.14 20.69 -13.58
C MET A 24 1.05 20.40 -12.39
N ARG A 25 1.07 21.29 -11.40
CA ARG A 25 1.89 21.14 -10.20
C ARG A 25 1.07 20.62 -9.02
N VAL A 26 1.43 19.43 -8.53
CA VAL A 26 0.71 18.71 -7.47
C VAL A 26 1.47 18.83 -6.15
N GLY A 27 0.83 19.37 -5.11
CA GLY A 27 1.32 19.34 -3.73
C GLY A 27 0.91 18.04 -3.04
N MET A 28 1.77 17.03 -3.08
CA MET A 28 1.54 15.72 -2.47
C MET A 28 1.87 15.75 -0.99
N MET A 29 0.89 15.58 -0.11
CA MET A 29 1.06 15.64 1.34
C MET A 29 0.94 14.26 1.98
N THR A 30 1.95 13.86 2.74
CA THR A 30 1.99 12.54 3.39
C THR A 30 2.73 12.59 4.73
N ARG A 31 2.46 11.62 5.60
CA ARG A 31 3.29 11.40 6.78
C ARG A 31 4.62 10.74 6.40
N GLU A 32 4.55 9.69 5.58
CA GLU A 32 5.64 8.77 5.29
C GLU A 32 6.18 9.00 3.89
N TYR A 33 7.50 9.13 3.76
CA TYR A 33 8.19 9.17 2.48
C TYR A 33 9.63 8.68 2.66
N PRO A 34 10.29 8.07 1.65
CA PRO A 34 11.64 7.53 1.80
C PRO A 34 12.63 8.50 2.45
N PRO A 35 13.53 8.03 3.34
CA PRO A 35 13.74 6.63 3.72
C PRO A 35 12.81 6.13 4.84
N GLU A 36 11.93 6.97 5.38
CA GLU A 36 11.09 6.65 6.52
C GLU A 36 9.70 6.17 6.05
N ILE A 37 9.57 4.86 5.84
CA ILE A 37 8.31 4.21 5.45
C ILE A 37 7.96 3.14 6.48
N TYR A 38 6.73 3.19 7.02
CA TYR A 38 6.25 2.27 8.06
C TYR A 38 5.09 1.40 7.59
N GLY A 39 4.38 1.79 6.51
CA GLY A 39 3.19 1.09 6.08
C GLY A 39 2.81 1.29 4.62
N GLY A 40 1.70 0.67 4.23
CA GLY A 40 1.22 0.66 2.84
C GLY A 40 0.94 2.05 2.26
N ALA A 41 0.53 3.03 3.09
CA ALA A 41 0.32 4.39 2.64
C ALA A 41 1.63 5.06 2.16
N GLY A 42 2.74 4.86 2.90
CA GLY A 42 4.05 5.37 2.51
C GLY A 42 4.57 4.72 1.23
N VAL A 43 4.37 3.41 1.07
CA VAL A 43 4.68 2.69 -0.17
C VAL A 43 3.87 3.26 -1.33
N HIS A 44 2.54 3.42 -1.14
CA HIS A 44 1.66 3.98 -2.17
C HIS A 44 2.12 5.36 -2.63
N VAL A 45 2.33 6.30 -1.70
CA VAL A 45 2.74 7.67 -2.06
C VAL A 45 4.09 7.70 -2.77
N THR A 46 5.04 6.87 -2.32
CA THR A 46 6.36 6.76 -2.95
C THR A 46 6.24 6.34 -4.41
N GLU A 47 5.52 5.25 -4.67
CA GLU A 47 5.37 4.71 -6.01
C GLU A 47 4.50 5.62 -6.88
N LEU A 48 3.36 6.09 -6.38
CA LEU A 48 2.50 7.03 -7.09
C LEU A 48 3.29 8.26 -7.56
N THR A 49 4.05 8.89 -6.64
CA THR A 49 4.90 10.05 -6.97
C THR A 49 5.94 9.70 -8.03
N ARG A 50 6.61 8.55 -7.88
CA ARG A 50 7.63 8.08 -8.82
C ARG A 50 7.07 7.92 -10.25
N PHE A 51 5.85 7.38 -10.37
CA PHE A 51 5.21 7.18 -11.67
C PHE A 51 4.55 8.44 -12.22
N MET A 52 3.98 9.29 -11.38
CA MET A 52 3.45 10.60 -11.82
C MET A 52 4.56 11.50 -12.37
N ARG A 53 5.76 11.49 -11.78
CA ARG A 53 6.92 12.24 -12.26
C ARG A 53 7.46 11.76 -13.63
N LYS A 54 6.97 10.64 -14.16
CA LYS A 54 7.27 10.18 -15.52
C LYS A 54 6.31 10.78 -16.57
N LEU A 55 5.21 11.40 -16.14
CA LEU A 55 4.26 12.05 -17.02
C LEU A 55 4.77 13.45 -17.39
N ASP A 56 4.77 13.77 -18.67
CA ASP A 56 5.37 15.01 -19.20
C ASP A 56 4.62 16.29 -18.75
N ASP A 57 3.33 16.15 -18.39
CA ASP A 57 2.43 17.23 -18.02
C ASP A 57 2.17 17.36 -16.51
N VAL A 58 2.96 16.69 -15.66
CA VAL A 58 2.79 16.69 -14.20
C VAL A 58 4.11 16.92 -13.48
N THR A 59 4.10 17.85 -12.54
CA THR A 59 5.19 18.07 -11.58
C THR A 59 4.67 17.76 -10.17
N VAL A 60 5.44 17.05 -9.35
CA VAL A 60 5.02 16.65 -8.00
C VAL A 60 5.99 17.15 -6.94
N ASP A 61 5.51 18.02 -6.08
CA ASP A 61 6.16 18.46 -4.86
C ASP A 61 5.67 17.62 -3.68
N VAL A 62 6.57 16.94 -2.98
CA VAL A 62 6.21 16.10 -1.84
C VAL A 62 6.43 16.87 -0.54
N HIS A 63 5.38 17.05 0.24
CA HIS A 63 5.43 17.57 1.60
C HIS A 63 5.26 16.41 2.57
N CYS A 64 6.30 16.08 3.34
CA CYS A 64 6.28 14.93 4.25
C CYS A 64 6.79 15.28 5.66
N MET A 65 6.53 14.38 6.61
CA MET A 65 7.07 14.45 7.96
C MET A 65 8.43 13.72 8.02
N GLY A 66 9.17 13.92 9.10
CA GLY A 66 10.41 13.19 9.39
C GLY A 66 11.64 14.07 9.46
N GLN A 67 12.80 13.45 9.24
CA GLN A 67 14.09 14.16 9.29
C GLN A 67 14.39 14.87 7.97
N PRO A 68 15.05 16.03 8.01
CA PRO A 68 15.50 16.75 6.81
C PRO A 68 16.31 15.83 5.89
N ARG A 69 16.05 15.93 4.58
CA ARG A 69 16.73 15.17 3.53
C ARG A 69 16.96 16.04 2.31
N ASP A 70 18.04 15.78 1.61
CA ASP A 70 18.37 16.46 0.35
C ASP A 70 17.83 15.60 -0.80
N ALA A 71 16.63 15.93 -1.24
CA ALA A 71 15.96 15.27 -2.35
C ALA A 71 15.15 16.30 -3.15
N GLU A 72 15.22 16.23 -4.46
CA GLU A 72 14.57 17.16 -5.37
C GLU A 72 13.05 17.10 -5.21
N ASN A 73 12.42 18.27 -5.09
CA ASN A 73 10.96 18.42 -4.91
C ASN A 73 10.43 17.63 -3.70
N VAL A 74 11.19 17.54 -2.61
CA VAL A 74 10.79 16.95 -1.34
C VAL A 74 11.02 17.95 -0.20
N TYR A 75 9.94 18.33 0.45
CA TYR A 75 9.90 19.31 1.53
C TYR A 75 9.53 18.62 2.84
N VAL A 76 10.44 18.61 3.81
CA VAL A 76 10.24 17.95 5.09
C VAL A 76 9.78 18.96 6.14
N HIS A 77 8.72 18.60 6.85
CA HIS A 77 8.12 19.45 7.87
C HIS A 77 8.24 18.79 9.25
N GLY A 78 8.90 19.48 10.16
CA GLY A 78 9.02 19.07 11.57
C GLY A 78 7.89 19.58 12.42
N VAL A 79 7.78 19.05 13.64
CA VAL A 79 6.91 19.54 14.71
C VAL A 79 7.40 20.92 15.17
N ASP A 80 6.49 21.79 15.63
CA ASP A 80 6.86 23.01 16.32
C ASP A 80 7.59 22.66 17.63
N PRO A 81 8.79 23.18 17.89
CA PRO A 81 9.53 22.90 19.12
C PRO A 81 8.76 23.18 20.42
N ALA A 82 7.84 24.14 20.40
CA ALA A 82 6.97 24.41 21.53
C ALA A 82 5.97 23.27 21.86
N LEU A 83 5.82 22.30 20.95
CA LEU A 83 4.92 21.16 21.08
C LEU A 83 5.66 19.83 21.22
N ASP A 84 6.97 19.84 21.52
CA ASP A 84 7.75 18.60 21.60
C ASP A 84 7.23 17.61 22.66
N ASP A 85 6.63 18.11 23.73
CA ASP A 85 6.02 17.29 24.79
C ASP A 85 4.51 17.06 24.58
N ALA A 86 3.93 17.56 23.48
CA ALA A 86 2.50 17.43 23.23
C ALA A 86 2.11 16.00 22.80
N ASN A 87 0.79 15.70 22.90
CA ASN A 87 0.22 14.49 22.34
C ASN A 87 0.54 14.34 20.85
N GLY A 88 0.79 13.11 20.38
CA GLY A 88 1.15 12.82 18.99
C GLY A 88 0.18 13.37 17.94
N ALA A 89 -1.12 13.45 18.26
CA ALA A 89 -2.10 14.06 17.36
C ALA A 89 -1.90 15.57 17.21
N ILE A 90 -1.56 16.27 18.29
CA ILE A 90 -1.27 17.72 18.26
C ILE A 90 0.04 17.98 17.49
N LYS A 91 1.06 17.15 17.69
CA LYS A 91 2.31 17.21 16.89
C LYS A 91 2.04 17.07 15.39
N THR A 92 1.18 16.10 15.03
CA THR A 92 0.75 15.90 13.65
C THR A 92 0.04 17.12 13.07
N MET A 93 -0.88 17.74 13.82
CA MET A 93 -1.56 18.97 13.39
C MET A 93 -0.57 20.12 13.18
N SER A 94 0.41 20.30 14.06
CA SER A 94 1.46 21.31 13.92
C SER A 94 2.23 21.15 12.62
N THR A 95 2.59 19.92 12.26
CA THR A 95 3.25 19.63 10.99
C THR A 95 2.34 19.91 9.79
N GLY A 96 1.04 19.56 9.88
CA GLY A 96 0.04 19.85 8.87
C GLY A 96 -0.11 21.36 8.57
N LEU A 97 -0.04 22.20 9.58
CA LEU A 97 -0.05 23.67 9.41
C LEU A 97 1.16 24.18 8.60
N ARG A 98 2.34 23.60 8.85
CA ARG A 98 3.55 23.94 8.06
C ARG A 98 3.46 23.45 6.62
N MET A 99 2.89 22.26 6.39
CA MET A 99 2.62 21.75 5.03
C MET A 99 1.66 22.68 4.29
N ALA A 100 0.56 23.08 4.93
CA ALA A 100 -0.42 23.97 4.33
C ALA A 100 0.19 25.32 3.91
N HIS A 101 1.02 25.92 4.76
CA HIS A 101 1.70 27.18 4.45
C HIS A 101 2.70 27.02 3.28
N ALA A 102 3.43 25.90 3.21
CA ALA A 102 4.49 25.68 2.22
C ALA A 102 3.97 25.31 0.82
N ALA A 103 2.72 24.88 0.69
CA ALA A 103 2.13 24.46 -0.59
C ALA A 103 1.49 25.65 -1.34
N SER A 104 2.19 26.77 -1.49
CA SER A 104 1.64 28.02 -2.05
C SER A 104 1.62 28.04 -3.58
N ASP A 105 2.51 27.29 -4.23
CA ASP A 105 2.73 27.35 -5.70
C ASP A 105 2.32 26.04 -6.38
N VAL A 106 1.15 25.50 -6.01
CA VAL A 106 0.61 24.27 -6.59
C VAL A 106 -0.75 24.53 -7.21
N ASP A 107 -1.13 23.74 -8.21
CA ASP A 107 -2.45 23.81 -8.87
C ASP A 107 -3.49 22.97 -8.11
N ILE A 108 -3.02 21.94 -7.40
CA ILE A 108 -3.85 21.01 -6.64
C ILE A 108 -3.08 20.44 -5.45
N VAL A 109 -3.78 20.19 -4.34
CA VAL A 109 -3.22 19.52 -3.16
C VAL A 109 -3.83 18.13 -3.03
N HIS A 110 -2.96 17.11 -2.86
CA HIS A 110 -3.39 15.75 -2.60
C HIS A 110 -2.81 15.24 -1.28
N SER A 111 -3.67 14.95 -0.31
CA SER A 111 -3.28 14.46 1.01
C SER A 111 -3.62 12.99 1.22
N HIS A 112 -2.81 12.31 2.03
CA HIS A 112 -2.93 10.88 2.30
C HIS A 112 -3.09 10.64 3.80
N THR A 113 -4.14 9.94 4.20
CA THR A 113 -4.52 9.64 5.58
C THR A 113 -4.86 10.89 6.42
N TRP A 114 -5.34 10.68 7.64
CA TRP A 114 -5.66 11.77 8.57
C TRP A 114 -4.42 12.61 8.96
N TYR A 115 -3.22 12.03 8.87
CA TYR A 115 -1.97 12.70 9.26
C TYR A 115 -1.70 13.98 8.47
N SER A 116 -2.02 13.97 7.18
CA SER A 116 -1.84 15.15 6.30
C SER A 116 -3.17 15.75 5.83
N GLY A 117 -4.31 15.07 6.06
CA GLY A 117 -5.61 15.49 5.53
C GLY A 117 -6.02 16.89 5.95
N LEU A 118 -5.85 17.24 7.25
CA LEU A 118 -6.14 18.59 7.71
C LEU A 118 -5.21 19.63 7.07
N GLY A 119 -3.92 19.30 6.91
CA GLY A 119 -2.96 20.16 6.21
C GLY A 119 -3.38 20.44 4.78
N GLY A 120 -3.81 19.39 4.06
CA GLY A 120 -4.34 19.50 2.69
C GLY A 120 -5.59 20.37 2.61
N HIS A 121 -6.54 20.16 3.52
CA HIS A 121 -7.76 20.99 3.59
C HIS A 121 -7.44 22.46 3.82
N LEU A 122 -6.55 22.76 4.77
CA LEU A 122 -6.13 24.14 5.05
C LEU A 122 -5.35 24.76 3.89
N ALA A 123 -4.52 24.00 3.18
CA ALA A 123 -3.83 24.46 1.98
C ALA A 123 -4.82 24.84 0.88
N GLY A 124 -5.81 23.97 0.61
CA GLY A 124 -6.88 24.27 -0.35
C GLY A 124 -7.61 25.57 -0.05
N LEU A 125 -8.00 25.78 1.21
CA LEU A 125 -8.65 27.03 1.65
C LEU A 125 -7.72 28.25 1.55
N LEU A 126 -6.46 28.12 1.96
CA LEU A 126 -5.51 29.23 2.04
C LEU A 126 -5.08 29.72 0.66
N HIS A 127 -4.87 28.78 -0.28
CA HIS A 127 -4.32 29.08 -1.61
C HIS A 127 -5.40 29.07 -2.71
N GLY A 128 -6.63 28.64 -2.39
CA GLY A 128 -7.75 28.63 -3.35
C GLY A 128 -7.61 27.55 -4.42
N VAL A 129 -6.98 26.42 -4.07
CA VAL A 129 -6.76 25.27 -5.00
C VAL A 129 -7.57 24.04 -4.56
N PRO A 130 -7.97 23.16 -5.48
CA PRO A 130 -8.67 21.94 -5.15
C PRO A 130 -7.88 21.05 -4.18
N HIS A 131 -8.60 20.36 -3.29
CA HIS A 131 -8.04 19.39 -2.34
C HIS A 131 -8.58 18.00 -2.61
N VAL A 132 -7.69 17.04 -2.83
CA VAL A 132 -7.97 15.61 -2.96
C VAL A 132 -7.48 14.87 -1.73
N VAL A 133 -8.25 13.90 -1.23
CA VAL A 133 -7.85 13.03 -0.12
C VAL A 133 -7.88 11.58 -0.57
N THR A 134 -6.77 10.84 -0.40
CA THR A 134 -6.79 9.37 -0.52
C THR A 134 -6.94 8.71 0.84
N ALA A 135 -7.98 7.88 0.96
CA ALA A 135 -8.24 7.05 2.12
C ALA A 135 -7.51 5.71 2.01
N HIS A 136 -6.47 5.51 2.82
CA HIS A 136 -5.78 4.22 2.96
C HIS A 136 -6.36 3.35 4.09
N SER A 137 -7.17 3.93 4.94
CA SER A 137 -7.94 3.33 6.03
C SER A 137 -8.81 4.41 6.63
N LEU A 138 -9.82 4.04 7.40
CA LEU A 138 -10.70 4.98 8.10
C LEU A 138 -10.55 4.83 9.61
N GLU A 139 -10.50 5.94 10.34
CA GLU A 139 -10.44 5.91 11.81
C GLU A 139 -11.67 5.22 12.44
N PRO A 140 -12.93 5.44 11.97
CA PRO A 140 -14.09 4.73 12.48
C PRO A 140 -14.03 3.19 12.34
N ASP A 141 -13.35 2.68 11.32
CA ASP A 141 -13.20 1.25 11.11
C ASP A 141 -12.04 0.63 11.92
N ARG A 142 -11.33 1.45 12.72
CA ARG A 142 -10.19 1.04 13.55
C ARG A 142 -10.33 1.46 15.01
N PRO A 143 -11.41 1.09 15.71
CA PRO A 143 -11.68 1.54 17.08
C PRO A 143 -10.58 1.12 18.09
N TRP A 144 -9.85 0.04 17.81
CA TRP A 144 -8.70 -0.38 18.63
C TRP A 144 -7.54 0.63 18.66
N LYS A 145 -7.48 1.57 17.73
CA LYS A 145 -6.49 2.64 17.74
C LYS A 145 -6.61 3.57 18.95
N ARG A 146 -7.75 3.59 19.62
CA ARG A 146 -7.91 4.31 20.88
C ARG A 146 -6.98 3.77 21.98
N GLU A 147 -6.64 2.48 21.94
CA GLU A 147 -5.66 1.87 22.86
C GLU A 147 -4.26 2.49 22.67
N GLN A 148 -3.90 2.84 21.43
CA GLN A 148 -2.60 3.42 21.08
C GLN A 148 -2.53 4.94 21.26
N LEU A 149 -3.60 5.64 20.87
CA LEU A 149 -3.61 7.10 20.74
C LEU A 149 -4.29 7.79 21.95
N GLY A 150 -5.00 7.04 22.79
CA GLY A 150 -5.79 7.62 23.88
C GLY A 150 -6.72 8.72 23.38
N GLY A 151 -6.72 9.90 24.03
CA GLY A 151 -7.50 11.06 23.59
C GLY A 151 -7.11 11.61 22.22
N GLY A 152 -5.94 11.26 21.71
CA GLY A 152 -5.51 11.61 20.35
C GLY A 152 -6.37 10.95 19.27
N TYR A 153 -7.04 9.82 19.57
CA TYR A 153 -7.96 9.17 18.64
C TYR A 153 -9.18 10.04 18.30
N ASP A 154 -9.71 10.81 19.24
CA ASP A 154 -10.81 11.72 18.95
C ASP A 154 -10.35 12.89 18.05
N VAL A 155 -9.11 13.32 18.22
CA VAL A 155 -8.50 14.36 17.37
C VAL A 155 -8.25 13.82 15.96
N SER A 156 -7.71 12.59 15.80
CA SER A 156 -7.48 11.98 14.48
C SER A 156 -8.79 11.73 13.74
N SER A 157 -9.81 11.22 14.43
CA SER A 157 -11.15 10.98 13.87
C SER A 157 -11.84 12.28 13.42
N TRP A 158 -11.73 13.34 14.23
CA TRP A 158 -12.25 14.65 13.86
C TRP A 158 -11.51 15.22 12.63
N SER A 159 -10.19 15.14 12.62
CA SER A 159 -9.35 15.63 11.52
C SER A 159 -9.66 14.91 10.21
N GLU A 160 -9.74 13.57 10.23
CA GLU A 160 -10.09 12.77 9.06
C GLU A 160 -11.46 13.13 8.51
N LYS A 161 -12.48 13.15 9.39
CA LYS A 161 -13.85 13.52 9.01
C LYS A 161 -13.89 14.90 8.36
N ASN A 162 -13.24 15.88 8.97
CA ASN A 162 -13.27 17.26 8.47
C ASN A 162 -12.58 17.36 7.08
N ALA A 163 -11.45 16.71 6.90
CA ALA A 163 -10.74 16.70 5.63
C ALA A 163 -11.58 16.04 4.52
N MET A 164 -12.15 14.86 4.79
CA MET A 164 -12.91 14.10 3.78
C MET A 164 -14.24 14.74 3.41
N GLU A 165 -15.00 15.26 4.41
CA GLU A 165 -16.30 15.90 4.15
C GLU A 165 -16.16 17.19 3.31
N ASN A 166 -15.01 17.86 3.36
CA ASN A 166 -14.77 19.13 2.69
C ASN A 166 -13.79 19.05 1.50
N ALA A 167 -13.25 17.88 1.18
CA ALA A 167 -12.40 17.69 0.00
C ALA A 167 -13.22 17.84 -1.30
N ASP A 168 -12.59 18.34 -2.37
CA ASP A 168 -13.20 18.42 -3.69
C ASP A 168 -13.36 17.03 -4.33
N ALA A 169 -12.39 16.12 -4.06
CA ALA A 169 -12.52 14.71 -4.37
C ALA A 169 -11.94 13.84 -3.25
N VAL A 170 -12.52 12.65 -3.06
CA VAL A 170 -12.01 11.61 -2.16
C VAL A 170 -11.70 10.37 -2.99
N ILE A 171 -10.50 9.83 -2.84
CA ILE A 171 -10.09 8.59 -3.50
C ILE A 171 -10.13 7.45 -2.47
N GLY A 172 -10.97 6.44 -2.75
CA GLY A 172 -10.93 5.15 -2.08
C GLY A 172 -10.04 4.19 -2.84
N VAL A 173 -9.15 3.49 -2.14
CA VAL A 173 -8.22 2.52 -2.74
C VAL A 173 -8.88 1.22 -3.20
N SER A 174 -10.19 1.11 -3.05
CA SER A 174 -11.03 -0.01 -3.50
C SER A 174 -12.51 0.43 -3.54
N ALA A 175 -13.37 -0.33 -4.21
CA ALA A 175 -14.82 -0.14 -4.14
C ALA A 175 -15.33 -0.37 -2.71
N GLY A 176 -14.80 -1.39 -2.02
CA GLY A 176 -15.08 -1.62 -0.61
C GLY A 176 -14.71 -0.42 0.27
N MET A 177 -13.60 0.27 -0.02
CA MET A 177 -13.23 1.51 0.67
C MET A 177 -14.19 2.66 0.34
N LYS A 178 -14.63 2.80 -0.92
CA LYS A 178 -15.66 3.79 -1.29
C LYS A 178 -16.93 3.60 -0.48
N ASP A 179 -17.41 2.36 -0.37
CA ASP A 179 -18.61 2.04 0.42
C ASP A 179 -18.39 2.34 1.91
N ALA A 180 -17.20 2.04 2.44
CA ALA A 180 -16.85 2.35 3.82
C ALA A 180 -16.80 3.87 4.07
N ILE A 181 -16.24 4.67 3.16
CA ILE A 181 -16.21 6.13 3.21
C ILE A 181 -17.65 6.69 3.27
N LEU A 182 -18.51 6.26 2.34
CA LEU A 182 -19.89 6.77 2.28
C LEU A 182 -20.71 6.36 3.50
N ARG A 183 -20.45 5.18 4.08
CA ARG A 183 -21.07 4.73 5.33
C ARG A 183 -20.57 5.53 6.53
N ALA A 184 -19.26 5.77 6.64
CA ALA A 184 -18.65 6.47 7.77
C ALA A 184 -18.94 7.98 7.74
N TYR A 185 -19.00 8.57 6.54
CA TYR A 185 -19.15 10.00 6.30
C TYR A 185 -20.32 10.30 5.34
N PRO A 186 -21.57 10.12 5.78
CA PRO A 186 -22.76 10.21 4.91
C PRO A 186 -23.06 11.60 4.37
N ARG A 187 -22.27 12.63 4.76
CA ARG A 187 -22.38 13.99 4.22
C ARG A 187 -21.58 14.16 2.91
N ILE A 188 -20.73 13.19 2.56
CA ILE A 188 -19.98 13.23 1.31
C ILE A 188 -20.91 12.87 0.16
N ASP A 189 -20.92 13.71 -0.88
CA ASP A 189 -21.59 13.35 -2.13
C ASP A 189 -20.86 12.18 -2.81
N ALA A 190 -21.58 11.11 -3.11
CA ALA A 190 -21.03 9.92 -3.74
C ALA A 190 -20.31 10.19 -5.09
N SER A 191 -20.69 11.27 -5.79
CA SER A 191 -20.04 11.71 -7.03
C SER A 191 -18.63 12.23 -6.83
N ARG A 192 -18.29 12.68 -5.62
CA ARG A 192 -16.92 13.11 -5.25
C ARG A 192 -16.03 11.94 -4.81
N VAL A 193 -16.57 10.74 -4.64
CA VAL A 193 -15.79 9.57 -4.22
C VAL A 193 -15.40 8.72 -5.43
N HIS A 194 -14.13 8.75 -5.77
CA HIS A 194 -13.53 7.99 -6.85
C HIS A 194 -12.89 6.70 -6.33
N VAL A 195 -12.83 5.67 -7.16
CA VAL A 195 -12.08 4.44 -6.86
C VAL A 195 -10.83 4.45 -7.74
N VAL A 196 -9.66 4.51 -7.09
CA VAL A 196 -8.36 4.34 -7.76
C VAL A 196 -7.57 3.34 -6.91
N LEU A 197 -7.29 2.17 -7.48
CA LEU A 197 -6.65 1.08 -6.78
C LEU A 197 -5.19 1.40 -6.44
N ASN A 198 -4.55 0.58 -5.60
CA ASN A 198 -3.10 0.64 -5.45
C ASN A 198 -2.44 -0.15 -6.59
N GLY A 199 -1.27 0.31 -7.00
CA GLY A 199 -0.43 -0.37 -7.97
C GLY A 199 0.61 -1.28 -7.34
N ILE A 200 1.31 -2.01 -8.20
CA ILE A 200 2.48 -2.81 -7.87
C ILE A 200 3.60 -2.58 -8.88
N ASP A 201 4.84 -2.52 -8.42
CA ASP A 201 6.01 -2.45 -9.29
C ASP A 201 6.46 -3.85 -9.71
N THR A 202 6.02 -4.31 -10.87
CA THR A 202 6.39 -5.62 -11.41
C THR A 202 7.82 -5.68 -11.94
N SER A 203 8.56 -4.58 -11.94
CA SER A 203 10.00 -4.58 -12.22
C SER A 203 10.82 -4.98 -10.99
N PHE A 204 10.25 -4.79 -9.79
CA PHE A 204 10.84 -5.23 -8.53
C PHE A 204 10.22 -6.54 -8.03
N TRP A 205 8.89 -6.63 -8.03
CA TRP A 205 8.15 -7.83 -7.61
C TRP A 205 7.95 -8.76 -8.81
N TYR A 206 8.75 -9.80 -8.89
CA TYR A 206 8.73 -10.82 -9.94
C TYR A 206 9.21 -12.17 -9.41
N PRO A 207 8.87 -13.30 -10.05
CA PRO A 207 9.31 -14.61 -9.62
C PRO A 207 10.84 -14.74 -9.70
N THR A 208 11.49 -15.03 -8.59
CA THR A 208 12.95 -15.27 -8.51
C THR A 208 13.32 -16.74 -8.56
N VAL A 209 12.33 -17.65 -8.53
CA VAL A 209 12.54 -19.08 -8.72
C VAL A 209 12.24 -19.50 -10.17
N ASP A 210 12.91 -20.55 -10.64
CA ASP A 210 12.62 -21.13 -11.94
C ASP A 210 11.44 -22.12 -11.88
N ALA A 211 11.15 -22.79 -13.02
CA ALA A 211 10.06 -23.76 -13.09
C ALA A 211 10.32 -25.04 -12.26
N ALA A 212 11.55 -25.28 -11.84
CA ALA A 212 11.94 -26.38 -10.94
C ALA A 212 11.86 -25.99 -9.46
N GLY A 213 11.64 -24.69 -9.16
CA GLY A 213 11.60 -24.16 -7.79
C GLY A 213 12.97 -23.71 -7.26
N ASP A 214 14.00 -23.76 -8.10
CA ASP A 214 15.32 -23.25 -7.73
C ASP A 214 15.38 -21.73 -7.92
N LEU A 215 16.02 -21.02 -6.99
CA LEU A 215 16.24 -19.59 -7.13
C LEU A 215 17.02 -19.29 -8.41
N ARG A 216 16.47 -18.45 -9.27
CA ARG A 216 17.18 -17.98 -10.45
C ARG A 216 18.39 -17.18 -9.98
N GLY A 217 19.59 -17.68 -10.24
CA GLY A 217 20.81 -16.93 -9.99
C GLY A 217 20.70 -15.57 -10.68
N GLU A 218 21.05 -14.50 -9.98
CA GLU A 218 21.11 -13.14 -10.54
C GLU A 218 22.03 -13.12 -11.76
N THR A 219 21.45 -13.14 -12.97
CA THR A 219 22.22 -13.06 -14.21
C THR A 219 22.43 -11.62 -14.69
N ASP A 220 21.98 -10.60 -13.93
CA ASP A 220 22.08 -9.19 -14.35
C ASP A 220 22.44 -8.17 -13.25
N SER A 221 23.11 -8.56 -12.17
CA SER A 221 23.79 -7.56 -11.33
C SER A 221 25.31 -7.72 -11.40
N ALA A 222 25.98 -6.73 -11.97
CA ALA A 222 27.44 -6.65 -12.11
C ALA A 222 28.13 -6.35 -10.77
N ALA A 223 27.80 -7.04 -9.70
CA ALA A 223 28.46 -7.01 -8.40
C ALA A 223 28.15 -8.29 -7.59
N ALA A 224 28.40 -9.47 -8.15
CA ALA A 224 28.47 -10.67 -7.34
C ALA A 224 29.83 -10.68 -6.63
N ASP A 225 29.89 -10.15 -5.40
CA ASP A 225 30.99 -10.40 -4.50
C ASP A 225 31.04 -11.91 -4.20
N ALA A 226 32.22 -12.52 -4.35
CA ALA A 226 32.48 -13.94 -4.21
C ALA A 226 32.39 -14.48 -2.76
N ASN A 227 31.62 -13.79 -1.89
CA ASN A 227 31.29 -14.19 -0.54
C ASN A 227 29.76 -14.32 -0.45
N SER A 228 29.16 -15.23 -1.29
CA SER A 228 27.71 -15.39 -1.36
C SER A 228 27.20 -15.86 0.01
N GLU A 229 26.62 -14.93 0.77
CA GLU A 229 25.77 -15.27 1.88
C GLU A 229 24.65 -16.16 1.35
N LYS A 230 24.31 -17.20 2.12
CA LYS A 230 23.19 -18.08 1.80
C LYS A 230 21.94 -17.25 1.54
N ASN A 231 21.16 -17.61 0.53
CA ASN A 231 19.87 -16.95 0.28
C ASN A 231 18.94 -17.08 1.49
N VAL A 232 17.89 -16.26 1.55
CA VAL A 232 16.98 -16.23 2.73
C VAL A 232 16.32 -17.57 3.01
N ILE A 233 16.00 -18.35 1.98
CA ILE A 233 15.36 -19.67 2.10
C ILE A 233 16.30 -20.66 2.79
N GLU A 234 17.58 -20.66 2.38
CA GLU A 234 18.62 -21.48 3.03
C GLU A 234 18.93 -21.01 4.46
N ARG A 235 18.96 -19.68 4.69
CA ARG A 235 19.17 -19.11 6.04
C ARG A 235 18.06 -19.52 7.00
N LEU A 236 16.82 -19.59 6.53
CA LEU A 236 15.65 -20.01 7.31
C LEU A 236 15.55 -21.54 7.48
N GLY A 237 16.34 -22.32 6.71
CA GLY A 237 16.31 -23.78 6.75
C GLY A 237 15.02 -24.36 6.16
N ILE A 238 14.45 -23.72 5.16
CA ILE A 238 13.26 -24.18 4.45
C ILE A 238 13.62 -25.37 3.56
N ASP A 239 12.83 -26.43 3.64
CA ASP A 239 12.95 -27.61 2.78
C ASP A 239 12.09 -27.40 1.52
N PRO A 240 12.70 -27.22 0.33
CA PRO A 240 11.96 -26.96 -0.89
C PRO A 240 11.17 -28.18 -1.42
N SER A 241 11.35 -29.35 -0.83
CA SER A 241 10.59 -30.55 -1.20
C SER A 241 9.21 -30.62 -0.51
N ARG A 242 8.97 -29.78 0.49
CA ARG A 242 7.72 -29.70 1.25
C ARG A 242 6.93 -28.44 0.85
N PRO A 243 5.58 -28.50 0.87
CA PRO A 243 4.78 -27.30 0.62
C PRO A 243 5.13 -26.15 1.57
N VAL A 244 5.26 -24.93 1.03
CA VAL A 244 5.63 -23.72 1.77
C VAL A 244 4.47 -22.75 1.78
N VAL A 245 4.02 -22.39 2.97
CA VAL A 245 3.03 -21.34 3.23
C VAL A 245 3.73 -20.13 3.82
N ALA A 246 3.50 -18.95 3.25
CA ALA A 246 4.09 -17.70 3.76
C ALA A 246 3.03 -16.71 4.24
N PHE A 247 3.38 -15.96 5.27
CA PHE A 247 2.70 -14.75 5.73
C PHE A 247 3.73 -13.63 5.84
N VAL A 248 3.35 -12.43 5.39
CA VAL A 248 4.16 -11.22 5.50
C VAL A 248 3.29 -10.07 6.04
N GLY A 249 3.68 -9.49 7.16
CA GLY A 249 2.97 -8.36 7.73
C GLY A 249 3.37 -8.05 9.16
N ARG A 250 2.90 -6.90 9.67
CA ARG A 250 3.11 -6.55 11.08
C ARG A 250 2.17 -7.34 11.98
N ILE A 251 2.57 -7.56 13.22
CA ILE A 251 1.70 -8.16 14.25
C ILE A 251 0.73 -7.10 14.73
N THR A 252 -0.43 -7.04 14.10
CA THR A 252 -1.52 -6.12 14.44
C THR A 252 -2.84 -6.88 14.49
N ARG A 253 -3.84 -6.37 15.22
CA ARG A 253 -5.18 -6.98 15.22
C ARG A 253 -5.76 -7.03 13.80
N GLN A 254 -5.50 -6.00 13.01
CA GLN A 254 -5.93 -5.89 11.62
C GLN A 254 -5.46 -7.05 10.73
N LYS A 255 -4.20 -7.50 10.92
CA LYS A 255 -3.57 -8.51 10.04
C LYS A 255 -3.93 -9.96 10.38
N GLY A 256 -4.64 -10.21 11.47
CA GLY A 256 -5.20 -11.52 11.79
C GLY A 256 -4.17 -12.62 12.06
N VAL A 257 -2.93 -12.27 12.47
CA VAL A 257 -1.86 -13.24 12.74
C VAL A 257 -2.30 -14.32 13.75
N PRO A 258 -3.01 -14.00 14.84
CA PRO A 258 -3.51 -15.02 15.76
C PRO A 258 -4.43 -16.06 15.10
N HIS A 259 -5.28 -15.65 14.14
CA HIS A 259 -6.15 -16.58 13.41
C HIS A 259 -5.33 -17.53 12.53
N LEU A 260 -4.31 -17.01 11.81
CA LEU A 260 -3.41 -17.86 11.03
C LEU A 260 -2.69 -18.90 11.89
N VAL A 261 -2.12 -18.47 13.04
CA VAL A 261 -1.36 -19.38 13.91
C VAL A 261 -2.27 -20.45 14.52
N LYS A 262 -3.54 -20.12 14.80
CA LYS A 262 -4.53 -21.12 15.25
C LYS A 262 -4.92 -22.06 14.10
N ALA A 263 -5.20 -21.54 12.90
CA ALA A 263 -5.50 -22.35 11.71
C ALA A 263 -4.35 -23.32 11.38
N ALA A 264 -3.11 -22.88 11.57
CA ALA A 264 -1.91 -23.69 11.27
C ALA A 264 -1.77 -24.93 12.18
N GLN A 265 -2.54 -25.05 13.28
CA GLN A 265 -2.61 -26.27 14.06
C GLN A 265 -3.26 -27.42 13.26
N ASP A 266 -4.14 -27.08 12.32
CA ASP A 266 -4.86 -28.03 11.46
C ASP A 266 -4.28 -28.14 10.05
N PHE A 267 -3.10 -27.54 9.78
CA PHE A 267 -2.39 -27.72 8.52
C PHE A 267 -1.81 -29.13 8.42
N ASP A 268 -1.80 -29.68 7.22
CA ASP A 268 -1.14 -30.96 6.97
C ASP A 268 0.29 -30.97 7.52
N PRO A 269 0.76 -32.10 8.11
CA PRO A 269 2.07 -32.16 8.76
C PRO A 269 3.26 -31.77 7.85
N ASP A 270 3.14 -32.01 6.56
CA ASP A 270 4.21 -31.72 5.58
C ASP A 270 4.35 -30.22 5.25
N ILE A 271 3.33 -29.41 5.56
CA ILE A 271 3.37 -27.97 5.27
C ILE A 271 4.36 -27.27 6.19
N GLN A 272 5.22 -26.44 5.63
CA GLN A 272 6.05 -25.50 6.35
C GLN A 272 5.39 -24.10 6.36
N LEU A 273 5.47 -23.40 7.48
CA LEU A 273 4.93 -22.06 7.64
C LEU A 273 6.05 -21.05 7.89
N ILE A 274 6.20 -20.08 7.02
CA ILE A 274 7.07 -18.91 7.19
C ILE A 274 6.22 -17.75 7.67
N LEU A 275 6.45 -17.30 8.89
CA LEU A 275 5.83 -16.10 9.47
C LEU A 275 6.83 -14.94 9.46
N CYS A 276 6.81 -14.09 8.45
CA CYS A 276 7.51 -12.79 8.47
C CYS A 276 6.60 -11.79 9.20
N ALA A 277 6.60 -11.87 10.52
CA ALA A 277 5.69 -11.14 11.39
C ALA A 277 6.46 -10.51 12.55
N GLY A 278 6.60 -9.17 12.49
CA GLY A 278 7.28 -8.36 13.49
C GLY A 278 6.53 -7.06 13.77
N ALA A 279 7.19 -6.13 14.46
CA ALA A 279 6.69 -4.79 14.77
C ALA A 279 5.25 -4.79 15.35
N PRO A 280 5.02 -5.41 16.52
CA PRO A 280 3.69 -5.48 17.14
C PRO A 280 3.20 -4.07 17.51
N ASP A 281 1.89 -3.83 17.33
CA ASP A 281 1.27 -2.54 17.66
C ASP A 281 1.20 -2.31 19.18
N THR A 282 1.00 -3.36 19.96
CA THR A 282 0.95 -3.31 21.43
C THR A 282 1.67 -4.53 22.03
N LYS A 283 2.02 -4.41 23.31
CA LYS A 283 2.67 -5.50 24.06
C LYS A 283 1.76 -6.72 24.21
N GLU A 284 0.48 -6.49 24.39
CA GLU A 284 -0.53 -7.53 24.58
C GLU A 284 -0.62 -8.45 23.36
N ILE A 285 -0.69 -7.88 22.14
CA ILE A 285 -0.75 -8.68 20.92
C ILE A 285 0.59 -9.38 20.61
N ALA A 286 1.71 -8.79 21.05
CA ALA A 286 3.02 -9.43 20.96
C ALA A 286 3.04 -10.71 21.81
N GLU A 287 2.70 -10.60 23.11
CA GLU A 287 2.67 -11.72 24.06
C GLU A 287 1.65 -12.81 23.65
N GLU A 288 0.48 -12.40 23.15
CA GLU A 288 -0.53 -13.33 22.61
C GLU A 288 0.04 -14.14 21.44
N THR A 289 0.65 -13.45 20.46
CA THR A 289 1.19 -14.09 19.27
C THR A 289 2.34 -15.02 19.62
N GLU A 290 3.26 -14.61 20.48
CA GLU A 290 4.38 -15.43 20.98
C GLU A 290 3.86 -16.72 21.63
N GLY A 291 2.90 -16.61 22.54
CA GLY A 291 2.31 -17.78 23.20
C GLY A 291 1.60 -18.75 22.24
N LEU A 292 0.98 -18.23 21.16
CA LEU A 292 0.37 -19.05 20.12
C LEU A 292 1.41 -19.76 19.24
N VAL A 293 2.47 -19.06 18.84
CA VAL A 293 3.56 -19.65 18.04
C VAL A 293 4.31 -20.72 18.84
N ASP A 294 4.58 -20.50 20.12
CA ASP A 294 5.23 -21.49 20.98
C ASP A 294 4.40 -22.76 21.11
N LYS A 295 3.08 -22.63 21.26
CA LYS A 295 2.17 -23.79 21.25
C LYS A 295 2.20 -24.52 19.91
N LEU A 296 2.18 -23.78 18.80
CA LEU A 296 2.22 -24.36 17.46
C LEU A 296 3.53 -25.14 17.26
N ARG A 297 4.67 -24.58 17.63
CA ARG A 297 6.00 -25.25 17.58
C ARG A 297 6.10 -26.49 18.44
N ALA A 298 5.35 -26.54 19.55
CA ALA A 298 5.27 -27.74 20.37
C ALA A 298 4.42 -28.86 19.75
N MET A 299 3.53 -28.53 18.80
CA MET A 299 2.63 -29.48 18.13
C MET A 299 3.15 -29.99 16.80
N ARG A 300 3.94 -29.15 16.07
CA ARG A 300 4.44 -29.46 14.73
C ARG A 300 5.79 -28.84 14.48
N ASP A 301 6.55 -29.44 13.54
CA ASP A 301 7.76 -28.84 12.96
C ASP A 301 7.44 -27.87 11.81
N GLY A 302 8.47 -27.34 11.16
CA GLY A 302 8.35 -26.47 9.96
C GLY A 302 7.71 -25.11 10.27
N VAL A 303 7.82 -24.59 11.50
CA VAL A 303 7.33 -23.25 11.85
C VAL A 303 8.51 -22.29 11.99
N HIS A 304 8.68 -21.44 10.98
CA HIS A 304 9.77 -20.47 10.85
C HIS A 304 9.22 -19.07 11.11
N TRP A 305 9.53 -18.49 12.25
CA TRP A 305 9.08 -17.15 12.62
C TRP A 305 10.23 -16.16 12.57
N VAL A 306 10.12 -15.17 11.70
CA VAL A 306 11.03 -14.06 11.51
C VAL A 306 10.40 -12.82 12.12
N THR A 307 11.00 -12.30 13.17
CA THR A 307 10.52 -11.12 13.92
C THR A 307 11.17 -9.82 13.44
N ASP A 308 12.35 -9.92 12.85
CA ASP A 308 13.08 -8.78 12.32
C ASP A 308 12.50 -8.32 10.97
N MET A 309 12.66 -7.04 10.69
CA MET A 309 12.29 -6.49 9.39
C MET A 309 13.31 -6.94 8.34
N LEU A 310 12.87 -7.77 7.42
CA LEU A 310 13.70 -8.23 6.31
C LEU A 310 13.81 -7.17 5.20
N PRO A 311 14.91 -7.15 4.44
CA PRO A 311 15.00 -6.42 3.18
C PRO A 311 13.89 -6.83 2.21
N LYS A 312 13.48 -5.93 1.33
CA LYS A 312 12.41 -6.21 0.34
C LYS A 312 12.79 -7.35 -0.61
N GLU A 313 14.07 -7.49 -0.92
CA GLU A 313 14.64 -8.56 -1.74
C GLU A 313 14.40 -9.93 -1.10
N ASP A 314 14.67 -10.06 0.19
CA ASP A 314 14.42 -11.29 0.96
C ASP A 314 12.91 -11.62 1.00
N ILE A 315 12.04 -10.60 1.15
CA ILE A 315 10.58 -10.78 1.12
C ILE A 315 10.12 -11.27 -0.26
N ARG A 316 10.66 -10.71 -1.35
CA ARG A 316 10.39 -11.14 -2.72
C ARG A 316 10.78 -12.60 -2.93
N ASP A 317 11.95 -13.00 -2.43
CA ASP A 317 12.44 -14.38 -2.53
C ASP A 317 11.57 -15.34 -1.72
N ILE A 318 11.11 -14.93 -0.53
CA ILE A 318 10.15 -15.71 0.28
C ILE A 318 8.82 -15.87 -0.45
N TYR A 319 8.25 -14.80 -1.03
CA TYR A 319 7.04 -14.94 -1.85
C TYR A 319 7.27 -15.90 -3.01
N SER A 320 8.40 -15.75 -3.73
CA SER A 320 8.70 -16.57 -4.90
C SER A 320 8.89 -18.05 -4.55
N ALA A 321 9.41 -18.36 -3.37
CA ALA A 321 9.63 -19.72 -2.90
C ALA A 321 8.39 -20.33 -2.24
N ALA A 322 7.40 -19.52 -1.87
CA ALA A 322 6.17 -20.01 -1.27
C ALA A 322 5.20 -20.55 -2.34
N ASP A 323 4.57 -21.68 -2.06
CA ASP A 323 3.47 -22.21 -2.87
C ASP A 323 2.19 -21.39 -2.62
N ILE A 324 1.98 -20.99 -1.37
CA ILE A 324 0.76 -20.32 -0.92
C ILE A 324 1.14 -19.13 -0.03
N PHE A 325 0.60 -17.97 -0.34
CA PHE A 325 0.59 -16.81 0.54
C PHE A 325 -0.74 -16.71 1.27
N VAL A 326 -0.74 -16.51 2.58
CA VAL A 326 -1.97 -16.38 3.39
C VAL A 326 -2.14 -14.96 3.88
N CYS A 327 -3.29 -14.35 3.60
CA CYS A 327 -3.69 -13.03 4.07
C CYS A 327 -4.95 -13.13 4.96
N PRO A 328 -4.81 -13.40 6.27
CA PRO A 328 -5.93 -13.64 7.18
C PRO A 328 -6.47 -12.35 7.81
N SER A 329 -6.34 -11.23 7.09
CA SER A 329 -6.70 -9.90 7.59
C SER A 329 -8.18 -9.82 7.98
N VAL A 330 -8.48 -9.16 9.10
CA VAL A 330 -9.86 -8.88 9.56
C VAL A 330 -10.35 -7.51 9.07
N TYR A 331 -9.42 -6.70 8.60
CA TYR A 331 -9.67 -5.41 7.96
C TYR A 331 -8.55 -5.14 6.95
N GLU A 332 -8.88 -4.96 5.67
CA GLU A 332 -7.91 -4.71 4.62
C GLU A 332 -8.49 -3.76 3.56
N PRO A 333 -8.00 -2.54 3.47
CA PRO A 333 -8.48 -1.56 2.49
C PRO A 333 -8.35 -2.01 1.04
N LEU A 334 -7.24 -2.64 0.67
CA LEU A 334 -7.06 -3.30 -0.62
C LEU A 334 -6.24 -4.59 -0.49
N GLY A 335 -5.09 -4.56 0.21
CA GLY A 335 -4.22 -5.70 0.39
C GLY A 335 -3.05 -5.72 -0.61
N ILE A 336 -2.16 -4.74 -0.55
CA ILE A 336 -0.95 -4.66 -1.40
C ILE A 336 -0.12 -5.94 -1.28
N VAL A 337 -0.04 -6.55 -0.10
CA VAL A 337 0.70 -7.81 0.12
C VAL A 337 0.21 -8.97 -0.75
N ASN A 338 -1.10 -8.98 -1.10
CA ASN A 338 -1.64 -9.95 -2.06
C ASN A 338 -1.11 -9.67 -3.48
N LEU A 339 -1.02 -8.38 -3.87
CA LEU A 339 -0.42 -7.99 -5.16
C LEU A 339 1.05 -8.39 -5.23
N GLU A 340 1.81 -8.21 -4.15
CA GLU A 340 3.22 -8.59 -4.05
C GLU A 340 3.40 -10.10 -4.23
N ALA A 341 2.61 -10.91 -3.51
CA ALA A 341 2.63 -12.37 -3.64
C ALA A 341 2.23 -12.83 -5.04
N MET A 342 1.14 -12.30 -5.61
CA MET A 342 0.69 -12.62 -6.96
C MET A 342 1.72 -12.21 -8.02
N ALA A 343 2.40 -11.06 -7.84
CA ALA A 343 3.48 -10.61 -8.72
C ALA A 343 4.69 -11.56 -8.69
N CYS A 344 4.93 -12.20 -7.55
CA CYS A 344 5.97 -13.23 -7.38
C CYS A 344 5.52 -14.64 -7.81
N ASN A 345 4.35 -14.78 -8.46
CA ASN A 345 3.79 -16.05 -8.93
C ASN A 345 3.44 -17.02 -7.80
N THR A 346 2.87 -16.51 -6.71
CA THR A 346 2.44 -17.27 -5.53
C THR A 346 0.92 -17.30 -5.46
N ALA A 347 0.32 -18.47 -5.22
CA ALA A 347 -1.12 -18.60 -5.03
C ALA A 347 -1.55 -17.93 -3.69
N VAL A 348 -2.75 -17.37 -3.64
CA VAL A 348 -3.24 -16.64 -2.46
C VAL A 348 -4.41 -17.35 -1.81
N VAL A 349 -4.36 -17.49 -0.48
CA VAL A 349 -5.53 -17.78 0.36
C VAL A 349 -5.75 -16.55 1.24
N ALA A 350 -6.91 -15.92 1.16
CA ALA A 350 -7.15 -14.67 1.87
C ALA A 350 -8.58 -14.63 2.44
N SER A 351 -8.78 -13.79 3.47
CA SER A 351 -10.13 -13.43 3.90
C SER A 351 -10.86 -12.62 2.83
N ASP A 352 -12.19 -12.61 2.86
CA ASP A 352 -13.05 -11.90 1.92
C ASP A 352 -13.38 -10.46 2.35
N VAL A 353 -12.53 -9.83 3.18
CA VAL A 353 -12.79 -8.52 3.76
C VAL A 353 -12.29 -7.36 2.92
N GLY A 354 -12.97 -6.22 3.01
CA GLY A 354 -12.56 -4.94 2.44
C GLY A 354 -12.33 -5.00 0.93
N GLY A 355 -11.13 -4.60 0.48
CA GLY A 355 -10.75 -4.62 -0.94
C GLY A 355 -10.08 -5.92 -1.41
N ILE A 356 -9.89 -6.92 -0.55
CA ILE A 356 -9.25 -8.19 -0.94
C ILE A 356 -9.97 -8.86 -2.12
N PRO A 357 -11.33 -8.93 -2.19
CA PRO A 357 -12.03 -9.53 -3.32
C PRO A 357 -11.84 -8.78 -4.66
N GLU A 358 -11.35 -7.56 -4.63
CA GLU A 358 -11.02 -6.79 -5.84
C GLU A 358 -9.63 -7.16 -6.38
N VAL A 359 -8.75 -7.68 -5.52
CA VAL A 359 -7.41 -8.17 -5.87
C VAL A 359 -7.44 -9.64 -6.22
N VAL A 360 -7.96 -10.47 -5.31
CA VAL A 360 -8.03 -11.93 -5.43
C VAL A 360 -9.39 -12.35 -5.95
N VAL A 361 -9.42 -13.01 -7.10
CA VAL A 361 -10.64 -13.57 -7.68
C VAL A 361 -10.78 -15.02 -7.22
N ASP A 362 -11.84 -15.29 -6.43
CA ASP A 362 -12.07 -16.61 -5.85
C ASP A 362 -12.20 -17.70 -6.90
N GLY A 363 -11.50 -18.82 -6.72
CA GLY A 363 -11.46 -19.93 -7.66
C GLY A 363 -10.65 -19.70 -8.95
N GLU A 364 -10.14 -18.47 -9.18
CA GLU A 364 -9.35 -18.14 -10.38
C GLU A 364 -7.90 -17.77 -10.05
N THR A 365 -7.68 -16.82 -9.14
CA THR A 365 -6.34 -16.34 -8.75
C THR A 365 -5.97 -16.69 -7.31
N GLY A 366 -6.89 -17.29 -6.57
CA GLY A 366 -6.72 -17.70 -5.19
C GLY A 366 -8.01 -18.26 -4.61
N THR A 367 -8.03 -18.45 -3.30
CA THR A 367 -9.20 -18.86 -2.53
C THR A 367 -9.55 -17.79 -1.51
N LEU A 368 -10.81 -17.34 -1.51
CA LEU A 368 -11.35 -16.44 -0.49
C LEU A 368 -12.05 -17.23 0.60
N VAL A 369 -11.75 -16.88 1.85
CA VAL A 369 -12.35 -17.48 3.06
C VAL A 369 -13.17 -16.44 3.77
N HIS A 370 -14.43 -16.75 4.06
CA HIS A 370 -15.34 -15.83 4.72
C HIS A 370 -14.91 -15.54 6.16
N TYR A 371 -14.76 -14.26 6.49
CA TYR A 371 -14.47 -13.80 7.84
C TYR A 371 -15.72 -13.25 8.53
N ASP A 372 -16.07 -13.86 9.67
CA ASP A 372 -17.08 -13.36 10.58
C ASP A 372 -16.48 -13.12 11.96
N ALA A 373 -16.57 -11.89 12.46
CA ALA A 373 -16.06 -11.51 13.77
C ALA A 373 -16.78 -12.25 14.92
N ASP A 374 -18.02 -12.66 14.70
CA ASP A 374 -18.84 -13.41 15.68
C ASP A 374 -18.59 -14.91 15.64
N ASP A 375 -17.95 -15.43 14.55
CA ASP A 375 -17.60 -16.85 14.38
C ASP A 375 -16.18 -17.05 13.82
N THR A 376 -15.18 -16.60 14.57
CA THR A 376 -13.77 -16.72 14.18
C THR A 376 -13.27 -18.16 14.14
N GLN A 377 -13.93 -19.11 14.85
CA GLN A 377 -13.55 -20.52 14.81
C GLN A 377 -13.84 -21.16 13.45
N SER A 378 -14.96 -20.82 12.83
CA SER A 378 -15.28 -21.27 11.47
C SER A 378 -14.27 -20.70 10.48
N PHE A 379 -13.95 -19.40 10.57
CA PHE A 379 -12.91 -18.78 9.75
C PHE A 379 -11.54 -19.50 9.87
N GLU A 380 -11.08 -19.80 11.09
CA GLU A 380 -9.80 -20.48 11.35
C GLU A 380 -9.79 -21.90 10.74
N LYS A 381 -10.90 -22.65 10.83
CA LYS A 381 -11.05 -23.99 10.21
C LYS A 381 -11.09 -23.92 8.68
N ASP A 382 -11.85 -22.99 8.13
CA ASP A 382 -12.01 -22.84 6.68
C ASP A 382 -10.69 -22.33 6.06
N LEU A 383 -9.94 -21.49 6.78
CA LEU A 383 -8.60 -21.06 6.39
C LEU A 383 -7.64 -22.25 6.29
N ALA A 384 -7.65 -23.13 7.30
CA ALA A 384 -6.86 -24.36 7.29
C ALA A 384 -7.27 -25.28 6.16
N ALA A 385 -8.57 -25.48 5.94
CA ALA A 385 -9.09 -26.32 4.87
C ALA A 385 -8.67 -25.80 3.47
N ALA A 386 -8.74 -24.48 3.25
CA ALA A 386 -8.33 -23.85 1.99
C ALA A 386 -6.83 -24.03 1.72
N VAL A 387 -5.99 -23.84 2.74
CA VAL A 387 -4.53 -24.05 2.64
C VAL A 387 -4.21 -25.51 2.34
N ASN A 388 -4.80 -26.46 3.09
CA ASN A 388 -4.57 -27.89 2.88
C ASN A 388 -5.01 -28.34 1.48
N ALA A 389 -6.16 -27.84 0.99
CA ALA A 389 -6.64 -28.17 -0.35
C ALA A 389 -5.66 -27.73 -1.45
N LEU A 390 -5.12 -26.53 -1.37
CA LEU A 390 -4.12 -26.06 -2.34
C LEU A 390 -2.78 -26.79 -2.18
N ALA A 391 -2.33 -27.05 -0.96
CA ALA A 391 -1.08 -27.79 -0.72
C ALA A 391 -1.12 -29.21 -1.31
N GLN A 392 -2.29 -29.86 -1.35
CA GLN A 392 -2.51 -31.19 -1.91
C GLN A 392 -2.76 -31.17 -3.43
N ASP A 393 -3.10 -30.04 -4.04
CA ASP A 393 -3.36 -29.88 -5.47
C ASP A 393 -2.39 -28.87 -6.12
N ALA A 394 -1.16 -29.31 -6.38
CA ALA A 394 -0.13 -28.51 -7.01
C ALA A 394 -0.54 -27.95 -8.40
N ALA A 395 -1.43 -28.64 -9.12
CA ALA A 395 -1.90 -28.19 -10.44
C ALA A 395 -2.80 -26.95 -10.29
N THR A 396 -3.74 -26.97 -9.36
CA THR A 396 -4.60 -25.81 -9.04
C THR A 396 -3.78 -24.67 -8.46
N THR A 397 -2.84 -24.93 -7.56
CA THR A 397 -1.97 -23.92 -6.95
C THR A 397 -1.16 -23.18 -8.01
N LYS A 398 -0.50 -23.91 -8.93
CA LYS A 398 0.24 -23.32 -10.06
C LYS A 398 -0.67 -22.54 -11.02
N ARG A 399 -1.88 -23.01 -11.25
CA ARG A 399 -2.86 -22.31 -12.10
C ARG A 399 -3.28 -20.97 -11.47
N PHE A 400 -3.57 -20.94 -10.16
CA PHE A 400 -3.92 -19.73 -9.43
C PHE A 400 -2.76 -18.73 -9.43
N ALA A 401 -1.56 -19.17 -9.15
CA ALA A 401 -0.35 -18.36 -9.17
C ALA A 401 -0.14 -17.68 -10.53
N ALA A 402 -0.20 -18.46 -11.63
CA ALA A 402 -0.03 -17.92 -12.97
C ALA A 402 -1.15 -16.94 -13.39
N ALA A 403 -2.39 -17.24 -13.02
CA ALA A 403 -3.52 -16.34 -13.27
C ALA A 403 -3.37 -15.04 -12.45
N GLY A 404 -2.94 -15.14 -11.20
CA GLY A 404 -2.66 -14.00 -10.32
C GLY A 404 -1.58 -13.09 -10.91
N LEU A 405 -0.45 -13.64 -11.33
CA LEU A 405 0.63 -12.90 -11.99
C LEU A 405 0.15 -12.18 -13.26
N THR A 406 -0.67 -12.85 -14.08
CA THR A 406 -1.24 -12.27 -15.30
C THR A 406 -2.15 -11.09 -14.97
N ARG A 407 -3.04 -11.26 -13.97
CA ARG A 407 -3.95 -10.22 -13.50
C ARG A 407 -3.21 -8.98 -13.01
N VAL A 408 -2.19 -9.19 -12.17
CA VAL A 408 -1.39 -8.09 -11.61
C VAL A 408 -0.74 -7.26 -12.71
N LYS A 409 -0.09 -7.90 -13.68
CA LYS A 409 0.57 -7.22 -14.81
C LYS A 409 -0.40 -6.45 -15.69
N LYS A 410 -1.66 -6.85 -15.77
CA LYS A 410 -2.68 -6.22 -16.59
C LYS A 410 -3.41 -5.08 -15.89
N GLU A 411 -3.73 -5.24 -14.61
CA GLU A 411 -4.73 -4.40 -13.95
C GLU A 411 -4.15 -3.48 -12.87
N PHE A 412 -2.99 -3.81 -12.29
CA PHE A 412 -2.45 -3.13 -11.11
C PHE A 412 -1.08 -2.47 -11.35
N THR A 413 -0.80 -1.99 -12.55
CA THR A 413 0.45 -1.28 -12.84
C THR A 413 0.40 0.16 -12.32
N TRP A 414 1.51 0.64 -11.77
CA TRP A 414 1.60 2.02 -11.28
C TRP A 414 1.42 3.06 -12.39
N ASP A 415 1.80 2.76 -13.64
CA ASP A 415 1.55 3.66 -14.78
C ASP A 415 0.06 3.93 -14.95
N LYS A 416 -0.77 2.88 -14.89
CA LYS A 416 -2.23 3.00 -14.95
C LYS A 416 -2.78 3.78 -13.76
N ILE A 417 -2.36 3.44 -12.54
CA ILE A 417 -2.83 4.08 -11.31
C ILE A 417 -2.46 5.56 -11.24
N ALA A 418 -1.25 5.93 -11.68
CA ALA A 418 -0.82 7.31 -11.77
C ALA A 418 -1.69 8.09 -12.77
N GLN A 419 -1.96 7.52 -13.94
CA GLN A 419 -2.83 8.15 -14.95
C GLN A 419 -4.26 8.34 -14.43
N GLU A 420 -4.87 7.31 -13.82
CA GLU A 420 -6.22 7.39 -13.23
C GLU A 420 -6.30 8.46 -12.12
N THR A 421 -5.24 8.61 -11.32
CA THR A 421 -5.15 9.67 -10.30
C THR A 421 -5.09 11.06 -10.95
N VAL A 422 -4.28 11.22 -12.00
CA VAL A 422 -4.18 12.47 -12.74
C VAL A 422 -5.49 12.83 -13.45
N ASP A 423 -6.24 11.83 -13.92
CA ASP A 423 -7.56 12.06 -14.53
C ASP A 423 -8.57 12.61 -13.49
N VAL A 424 -8.50 12.16 -12.22
CA VAL A 424 -9.27 12.78 -11.14
C VAL A 424 -8.87 14.24 -10.96
N TYR A 425 -7.57 14.57 -10.95
CA TYR A 425 -7.12 15.95 -10.82
C TYR A 425 -7.62 16.84 -11.97
N LYS A 426 -7.48 16.38 -13.22
CA LYS A 426 -7.94 17.10 -14.41
C LYS A 426 -9.45 17.36 -14.40
N SER A 427 -10.23 16.55 -13.68
CA SER A 427 -11.67 16.78 -13.55
C SER A 427 -12.04 17.90 -12.57
N LEU A 428 -11.07 18.38 -11.77
CA LEU A 428 -11.25 19.44 -10.77
C LEU A 428 -10.68 20.79 -11.22
N LEU A 429 -9.78 20.80 -12.18
CA LEU A 429 -9.15 21.98 -12.77
C LEU A 429 -9.88 22.44 -14.04
#